data_3a56e673a582e57b73d4cfb37b9b08b6
#
_entry.id   3a56e673a582e57b73d4cfb37b9b08b6
#
_cell.length_a   1.000
_cell.length_b   1.000
_cell.length_c   1.000
_cell.angle_alpha   90.00
_cell.angle_beta   90.00
_cell.angle_gamma   90.00
#
_symmetry.space_group_name_H-M   'P 1'
#
loop_
_entity.id
_entity.type
_entity.pdbx_description
1 polymer ?
#
loop_
_entity_poly.entity_id
_entity_poly.type
_entity_poly.pdbx_seq_one_letter_code
_entity_poly.pdbx_strand_id
1 'polypeptide(L)'
;MRGKIKIQIKNRHITFNFTLERNVTILTGDSGTGKTKLINMVRNYSELGEQSGVTLKCSKPCLVLSNANWETILENTHESIVFVEESTQFLSSYEFAKAIQGSDNYYVLVTREPLAQIPYSIDAIRKIHKNGAKPKFEKIYKNISCLLYTSPSPRDLSTSR
;
A
#
# COMPACT_ATOMS: atom_id res chain seq x y z
N MET A 1 1.87 2.03 -17.34
CA MET A 1 2.06 2.60 -16.02
C MET A 1 1.63 4.06 -16.00
N ARG A 2 1.04 4.50 -14.90
CA ARG A 2 0.40 5.81 -14.86
C ARG A 2 1.25 6.83 -14.20
N GLY A 3 2.19 7.08 -13.99
CA GLY A 3 2.90 8.16 -13.33
C GLY A 3 2.86 8.07 -11.82
N LYS A 4 3.56 8.98 -11.20
CA LYS A 4 3.70 9.01 -9.75
C LYS A 4 2.58 9.82 -9.11
N ILE A 5 2.10 9.35 -7.97
CA ILE A 5 1.07 10.03 -7.22
C ILE A 5 1.57 10.29 -5.81
N LYS A 6 1.58 11.56 -5.42
CA LYS A 6 2.00 11.95 -4.08
C LYS A 6 0.80 11.97 -3.16
N ILE A 7 0.97 11.40 -1.98
CA ILE A 7 -0.06 11.35 -0.97
C ILE A 7 0.48 11.93 0.32
N GLN A 8 -0.27 12.87 0.90
CA GLN A 8 0.04 13.38 2.22
C GLN A 8 -1.21 13.26 3.08
N ILE A 9 -1.08 12.56 4.20
CA ILE A 9 -2.16 12.34 5.14
C ILE A 9 -1.65 12.78 6.51
N LYS A 10 -2.32 13.76 7.12
CA LYS A 10 -1.84 14.28 8.39
C LYS A 10 -2.97 14.64 9.33
N ASN A 11 -2.68 14.57 10.61
CA ASN A 11 -3.48 15.18 11.65
C ASN A 11 -2.51 15.99 12.52
N ARG A 12 -2.96 16.48 13.68
CA ARG A 12 -2.09 17.31 14.51
C ARG A 12 -0.96 16.55 15.19
N HIS A 13 -0.97 15.22 15.14
CA HIS A 13 0.04 14.39 15.81
C HIS A 13 1.01 13.73 14.85
N ILE A 14 0.59 13.41 13.64
CA ILE A 14 1.40 12.59 12.75
C ILE A 14 1.17 12.99 11.29
N THR A 15 2.20 12.89 10.48
CA THR A 15 2.13 13.16 9.04
C THR A 15 2.70 11.97 8.30
N PHE A 16 1.90 11.38 7.40
CA PHE A 16 2.36 10.36 6.46
C PHE A 16 2.53 11.00 5.09
N ASN A 17 3.66 10.78 4.49
CA ASN A 17 4.01 11.40 3.22
C ASN A 17 4.72 10.38 2.35
N PHE A 18 4.11 9.99 1.25
CA PHE A 18 4.70 8.96 0.39
C PHE A 18 4.22 9.12 -1.04
N THR A 19 4.90 8.44 -1.95
CA THR A 19 4.61 8.51 -3.38
C THR A 19 4.36 7.11 -3.91
N LEU A 20 3.27 6.95 -4.65
CA LEU A 20 2.97 5.70 -5.35
C LEU A 20 3.58 5.76 -6.74
N GLU A 21 4.38 4.76 -7.08
CA GLU A 21 5.04 4.67 -8.38
C GLU A 21 4.49 3.53 -9.23
N ARG A 22 3.73 2.63 -8.63
CA ARG A 22 3.17 1.46 -9.29
C ARG A 22 1.68 1.34 -8.99
N ASN A 23 0.99 0.54 -9.79
CA ASN A 23 -0.44 0.29 -9.56
C ASN A 23 -0.69 -0.42 -8.23
N VAL A 24 0.23 -1.27 -7.81
CA VAL A 24 0.13 -2.00 -6.55
C VAL A 24 1.35 -1.67 -5.70
N THR A 25 1.12 -1.19 -4.49
CA THR A 25 2.16 -0.92 -3.51
C THR A 25 1.90 -1.79 -2.29
N ILE A 26 2.91 -2.53 -1.87
CA ILE A 26 2.83 -3.34 -0.66
C ILE A 26 3.42 -2.53 0.49
N LEU A 27 2.64 -2.38 1.55
CA LEU A 27 3.06 -1.61 2.71
C LEU A 27 3.24 -2.57 3.87
N THR A 28 4.45 -2.68 4.37
CA THR A 28 4.79 -3.59 5.44
C THR A 28 5.46 -2.83 6.58
N GLY A 29 5.74 -3.51 7.66
CA GLY A 29 6.38 -2.93 8.84
C GLY A 29 5.93 -3.68 10.08
N ASP A 30 6.68 -3.50 11.16
CA ASP A 30 6.36 -4.15 12.42
C ASP A 30 5.14 -3.52 13.06
N SER A 31 4.55 -4.23 14.02
CA SER A 31 3.45 -3.69 14.81
C SER A 31 3.86 -2.36 15.46
N GLY A 32 2.95 -1.41 15.47
CA GLY A 32 3.21 -0.13 16.11
C GLY A 32 4.00 0.87 15.26
N THR A 33 4.23 0.57 13.98
CA THR A 33 4.94 1.50 13.11
C THR A 33 4.02 2.52 12.45
N GLY A 34 2.71 2.35 12.58
CA GLY A 34 1.75 3.32 12.06
C GLY A 34 0.84 2.82 10.97
N LYS A 35 0.95 1.55 10.57
CA LYS A 35 0.11 1.02 9.48
C LYS A 35 -1.37 1.15 9.79
N THR A 36 -1.77 0.75 11.00
CA THR A 36 -3.16 0.84 11.40
C THR A 36 -3.61 2.29 11.50
N LYS A 37 -2.75 3.14 12.02
CA LYS A 37 -3.07 4.56 12.13
C LYS A 37 -3.29 5.19 10.75
N LEU A 38 -2.46 4.84 9.79
CA LEU A 38 -2.60 5.34 8.42
C LEU A 38 -3.96 4.94 7.84
N ILE A 39 -4.30 3.67 7.96
CA ILE A 39 -5.57 3.16 7.44
C ILE A 39 -6.75 3.85 8.11
N ASN A 40 -6.70 4.03 9.44
CA ASN A 40 -7.78 4.67 10.17
C ASN A 40 -7.93 6.14 9.76
N MET A 41 -6.83 6.82 9.50
CA MET A 41 -6.90 8.21 9.06
C MET A 41 -7.55 8.33 7.68
N VAL A 42 -7.22 7.42 6.76
CA VAL A 42 -7.85 7.42 5.44
C VAL A 42 -9.34 7.14 5.58
N ARG A 43 -9.70 6.14 6.41
CA ARG A 43 -11.10 5.78 6.63
C ARG A 43 -11.87 6.97 7.21
N ASN A 44 -11.33 7.61 8.22
CA ASN A 44 -12.01 8.73 8.86
C ASN A 44 -12.20 9.89 7.90
N TYR A 45 -11.19 10.17 7.10
CA TYR A 45 -11.31 11.24 6.13
C TYR A 45 -12.36 10.93 5.07
N SER A 46 -12.43 9.68 4.62
CA SER A 46 -13.42 9.31 3.60
C SER A 46 -14.86 9.40 4.14
N GLU A 47 -15.04 9.24 5.45
CA GLU A 47 -16.37 9.30 6.07
C GLU A 47 -16.76 10.70 6.50
N LEU A 48 -15.84 11.46 7.05
CA LEU A 48 -16.13 12.74 7.69
C LEU A 48 -15.47 13.95 7.03
N GLY A 49 -14.59 13.71 6.06
CA GLY A 49 -13.88 14.81 5.44
C GLY A 49 -12.99 15.53 6.43
N GLU A 50 -12.95 16.85 6.32
CA GLU A 50 -12.10 17.65 7.20
C GLU A 50 -12.57 17.64 8.65
N GLN A 51 -13.82 17.29 8.90
CA GLN A 51 -14.33 17.19 10.27
C GLN A 51 -13.67 16.07 11.04
N SER A 52 -13.04 15.13 10.36
CA SER A 52 -12.29 14.04 11.01
C SER A 52 -11.04 14.53 11.75
N GLY A 53 -10.58 15.74 11.47
CA GLY A 53 -9.31 16.23 11.97
C GLY A 53 -8.14 15.79 11.11
N VAL A 54 -8.40 15.09 10.00
CA VAL A 54 -7.39 14.61 9.08
C VAL A 54 -7.40 15.48 7.84
N THR A 55 -6.21 15.85 7.38
CA THR A 55 -6.04 16.50 6.08
C THR A 55 -5.41 15.50 5.13
N LEU A 56 -6.04 15.30 3.99
CA LEU A 56 -5.54 14.38 2.98
C LEU A 56 -5.35 15.14 1.68
N LYS A 57 -4.11 15.15 1.20
CA LYS A 57 -3.77 15.80 -0.06
C LYS A 57 -3.35 14.75 -1.07
N CYS A 58 -4.12 14.63 -2.12
CA CYS A 58 -3.86 13.67 -3.18
C CYS A 58 -4.65 14.08 -4.42
N SER A 59 -4.12 13.78 -5.59
CA SER A 59 -4.79 14.13 -6.84
C SER A 59 -5.96 13.19 -7.17
N LYS A 60 -6.08 12.07 -6.43
CA LYS A 60 -7.14 11.09 -6.65
C LYS A 60 -7.86 10.79 -5.35
N PRO A 61 -9.14 10.38 -5.44
CA PRO A 61 -9.86 9.99 -4.22
C PRO A 61 -9.21 8.78 -3.56
N CYS A 62 -9.30 8.72 -2.24
CA CYS A 62 -8.75 7.62 -1.46
C CYS A 62 -9.88 6.97 -0.67
N LEU A 63 -9.84 5.65 -0.56
CA LEU A 63 -10.82 4.90 0.23
C LEU A 63 -10.16 3.68 0.84
N VAL A 64 -10.82 3.12 1.85
CA VAL A 64 -10.40 1.89 2.50
C VAL A 64 -11.41 0.80 2.16
N LEU A 65 -10.92 -0.32 1.65
CA LEU A 65 -11.75 -1.45 1.26
C LEU A 65 -11.66 -2.51 2.35
N SER A 66 -12.76 -2.76 3.03
CA SER A 66 -12.74 -3.69 4.17
C SER A 66 -14.03 -4.48 4.35
N ASN A 67 -15.01 -4.29 3.49
CA ASN A 67 -16.33 -4.88 3.67
C ASN A 67 -16.49 -6.18 2.90
N ALA A 68 -17.46 -7.00 3.33
CA ALA A 68 -17.78 -8.23 2.63
C ALA A 68 -18.27 -7.98 1.18
N ASN A 69 -18.82 -6.80 0.93
CA ASN A 69 -19.30 -6.44 -0.40
C ASN A 69 -18.22 -5.70 -1.22
N TRP A 70 -16.97 -6.04 -0.99
CA TRP A 70 -15.85 -5.37 -1.64
C TRP A 70 -15.93 -5.43 -3.17
N GLU A 71 -16.47 -6.50 -3.72
CA GLU A 71 -16.55 -6.63 -5.18
C GLU A 71 -17.45 -5.57 -5.78
N THR A 72 -18.61 -5.35 -5.17
CA THR A 72 -19.53 -4.31 -5.63
C THR A 72 -18.91 -2.93 -5.52
N ILE A 73 -18.18 -2.68 -4.43
CA ILE A 73 -17.51 -1.41 -4.23
C ILE A 73 -16.46 -1.19 -5.33
N LEU A 74 -15.64 -2.20 -5.61
CA LEU A 74 -14.61 -2.07 -6.64
C LEU A 74 -15.17 -1.88 -8.04
N GLU A 75 -16.28 -2.52 -8.36
CA GLU A 75 -16.92 -2.35 -9.66
C GLU A 75 -17.34 -0.90 -9.90
N ASN A 76 -17.59 -0.18 -8.84
CA ASN A 76 -18.05 1.21 -8.93
C ASN A 76 -16.94 2.22 -8.56
N THR A 77 -15.70 1.76 -8.41
CA THR A 77 -14.58 2.61 -8.03
C THR A 77 -13.60 2.70 -9.18
N HIS A 78 -13.31 3.92 -9.63
CA HIS A 78 -12.42 4.15 -10.76
C HIS A 78 -11.46 5.28 -10.47
N GLU A 79 -10.24 5.18 -10.98
CA GLU A 79 -9.21 6.23 -10.88
C GLU A 79 -8.99 6.67 -9.44
N SER A 80 -9.03 5.72 -8.51
CA SER A 80 -8.95 5.99 -7.09
C SER A 80 -7.78 5.24 -6.45
N ILE A 81 -7.44 5.63 -5.23
CA ILE A 81 -6.43 4.93 -4.45
C ILE A 81 -7.14 4.11 -3.39
N VAL A 82 -6.99 2.79 -3.48
CA VAL A 82 -7.70 1.84 -2.63
C VAL A 82 -6.72 1.26 -1.60
N PHE A 83 -6.99 1.51 -0.33
CA PHE A 83 -6.20 0.96 0.77
C PHE A 83 -6.88 -0.29 1.28
N VAL A 84 -6.12 -1.35 1.50
CA VAL A 84 -6.65 -2.63 1.99
C VAL A 84 -5.85 -3.07 3.20
N GLU A 85 -6.54 -3.35 4.30
CA GLU A 85 -5.89 -3.79 5.53
C GLU A 85 -5.51 -5.27 5.49
N GLU A 86 -4.46 -5.62 6.24
CA GLU A 86 -4.01 -7.01 6.28
C GLU A 86 -5.02 -7.93 6.94
N SER A 87 -5.92 -7.40 7.76
CA SER A 87 -6.92 -8.22 8.45
C SER A 87 -8.09 -8.62 7.56
N THR A 88 -8.18 -8.09 6.34
CA THR A 88 -9.29 -8.44 5.46
C THR A 88 -9.08 -9.83 4.89
N GLN A 89 -10.16 -10.61 4.88
CA GLN A 89 -10.07 -11.99 4.43
C GLN A 89 -9.86 -12.12 2.93
N PHE A 90 -10.36 -11.15 2.17
CA PHE A 90 -10.28 -11.24 0.70
C PHE A 90 -8.91 -10.86 0.16
N LEU A 91 -8.04 -10.25 0.98
CA LEU A 91 -6.75 -9.73 0.49
C LEU A 91 -5.90 -10.81 -0.17
N SER A 92 -5.93 -12.04 0.36
CA SER A 92 -5.16 -13.15 -0.20
C SER A 92 -5.98 -14.03 -1.14
N SER A 93 -7.18 -13.61 -1.52
CA SER A 93 -8.03 -14.43 -2.37
C SER A 93 -7.68 -14.28 -3.84
N TYR A 94 -7.96 -15.31 -4.61
CA TYR A 94 -7.77 -15.29 -6.05
C TYR A 94 -8.70 -14.27 -6.72
N GLU A 95 -9.92 -14.15 -6.21
CA GLU A 95 -10.92 -13.23 -6.75
C GLU A 95 -10.45 -11.79 -6.66
N PHE A 96 -9.83 -11.43 -5.54
CA PHE A 96 -9.31 -10.08 -5.36
C PHE A 96 -8.14 -9.82 -6.31
N ALA A 97 -7.22 -10.78 -6.43
CA ALA A 97 -6.11 -10.65 -7.36
C ALA A 97 -6.59 -10.43 -8.78
N LYS A 98 -7.64 -11.15 -9.18
CA LYS A 98 -8.20 -11.03 -10.51
C LYS A 98 -8.87 -9.67 -10.71
N ALA A 99 -9.55 -9.18 -9.68
CA ALA A 99 -10.21 -7.88 -9.76
C ALA A 99 -9.21 -6.74 -9.94
N ILE A 100 -8.04 -6.85 -9.31
CA ILE A 100 -7.00 -5.84 -9.42
C ILE A 100 -6.42 -5.77 -10.83
N GLN A 101 -6.27 -6.89 -11.49
CA GLN A 101 -5.51 -6.97 -12.75
C GLN A 101 -6.06 -6.09 -13.86
N GLY A 102 -7.35 -5.93 -13.95
CA GLY A 102 -7.95 -5.10 -15.01
C GLY A 102 -8.39 -3.73 -14.52
N SER A 103 -7.95 -3.33 -13.36
CA SER A 103 -8.45 -2.14 -12.70
C SER A 103 -7.67 -0.89 -13.09
N ASP A 104 -8.35 0.26 -13.10
CA ASP A 104 -7.73 1.56 -13.31
C ASP A 104 -7.40 2.26 -12.00
N ASN A 105 -7.52 1.56 -10.87
CA ASN A 105 -7.20 2.10 -9.55
C ASN A 105 -5.76 1.82 -9.17
N TYR A 106 -5.31 2.54 -8.14
CA TYR A 106 -4.06 2.23 -7.46
C TYR A 106 -4.41 1.52 -6.16
N TYR A 107 -3.56 0.58 -5.75
CA TYR A 107 -3.81 -0.22 -4.56
C TYR A 107 -2.66 -0.11 -3.59
N VAL A 108 -2.97 0.16 -2.32
CA VAL A 108 -1.99 0.14 -1.23
C VAL A 108 -2.41 -0.99 -0.31
N LEU A 109 -1.67 -2.09 -0.35
CA LEU A 109 -2.02 -3.31 0.35
C LEU A 109 -1.15 -3.43 1.59
N VAL A 110 -1.78 -3.42 2.75
CA VAL A 110 -1.06 -3.47 4.03
C VAL A 110 -1.02 -4.93 4.47
N THR A 111 0.17 -5.51 4.48
CA THR A 111 0.32 -6.92 4.82
C THR A 111 1.74 -7.21 5.28
N ARG A 112 1.88 -8.21 6.13
CA ARG A 112 3.18 -8.73 6.52
C ARG A 112 3.58 -9.94 5.70
N GLU A 113 2.62 -10.55 5.02
CA GLU A 113 2.85 -11.81 4.34
C GLU A 113 2.91 -11.63 2.83
N PRO A 114 3.66 -12.47 2.13
CA PRO A 114 3.68 -12.42 0.66
C PRO A 114 2.29 -12.67 0.09
N LEU A 115 1.97 -11.98 -0.99
CA LEU A 115 0.69 -12.12 -1.68
C LEU A 115 0.94 -12.82 -3.01
N ALA A 116 0.92 -14.15 -3.00
CA ALA A 116 1.34 -14.94 -4.15
C ALA A 116 0.45 -14.73 -5.38
N GLN A 117 -0.83 -14.44 -5.19
CA GLN A 117 -1.77 -14.28 -6.28
C GLN A 117 -1.73 -12.90 -6.93
N ILE A 118 -1.13 -11.93 -6.28
CA ILE A 118 -1.13 -10.56 -6.78
C ILE A 118 0.19 -10.24 -7.44
N PRO A 119 0.20 -9.90 -8.74
CA PRO A 119 1.45 -9.51 -9.38
C PRO A 119 1.86 -8.12 -8.92
N TYR A 120 3.05 -8.02 -8.37
CA TYR A 120 3.63 -6.74 -7.96
C TYR A 120 5.13 -6.79 -8.15
N SER A 121 5.71 -5.61 -8.26
CA SER A 121 7.16 -5.49 -8.39
C SER A 121 7.78 -5.38 -7.01
N ILE A 122 8.95 -5.98 -6.81
CA ILE A 122 9.62 -5.88 -5.51
C ILE A 122 10.03 -4.46 -5.17
N ASP A 123 10.18 -3.59 -6.17
CA ASP A 123 10.46 -2.19 -5.88
C ASP A 123 9.22 -1.41 -5.42
N ALA A 124 8.06 -2.06 -5.42
CA ALA A 124 6.85 -1.46 -4.90
C ALA A 124 6.62 -1.78 -3.43
N ILE A 125 7.51 -2.54 -2.80
CA ILE A 125 7.39 -2.87 -1.39
C ILE A 125 7.99 -1.74 -0.56
N ARG A 126 7.20 -1.21 0.37
CA ARG A 126 7.63 -0.13 1.26
C ARG A 126 7.50 -0.57 2.70
N LYS A 127 8.48 -0.24 3.50
CA LYS A 127 8.44 -0.50 4.94
C LYS A 127 8.30 0.82 5.68
N ILE A 128 7.35 0.86 6.62
CA ILE A 128 7.17 2.03 7.45
C ILE A 128 8.11 1.93 8.64
N HIS A 129 8.85 3.01 8.88
CA HIS A 129 9.71 3.14 10.06
C HIS A 129 9.23 4.29 10.91
N LYS A 130 9.22 4.10 12.22
CA LYS A 130 8.92 5.18 13.14
C LYS A 130 9.99 6.26 13.02
N ASN A 131 9.54 7.50 13.00
CA ASN A 131 10.43 8.65 12.93
C ASN A 131 9.70 9.86 13.52
N GLY A 132 9.35 9.75 14.83
CA GLY A 132 8.57 10.77 15.50
C GLY A 132 7.22 10.96 14.83
N ALA A 133 6.88 12.21 14.55
CA ALA A 133 5.60 12.56 13.94
C ALA A 133 5.57 12.37 12.43
N LYS A 134 6.68 11.97 11.82
CA LYS A 134 6.77 11.81 10.37
C LYS A 134 7.39 10.46 10.02
N PRO A 135 6.59 9.37 10.05
CA PRO A 135 7.11 8.05 9.69
C PRO A 135 7.69 8.04 8.28
N LYS A 136 8.70 7.23 8.08
CA LYS A 136 9.37 7.12 6.78
C LYS A 136 8.91 5.87 6.05
N PHE A 137 8.80 5.98 4.74
CA PHE A 137 8.45 4.89 3.85
C PHE A 137 9.68 4.57 3.02
N GLU A 138 10.29 3.43 3.28
CA GLU A 138 11.52 3.05 2.59
C GLU A 138 11.31 1.84 1.71
N LYS A 139 11.99 1.83 0.56
CA LYS A 139 12.04 0.64 -0.28
C LYS A 139 12.88 -0.41 0.43
N ILE A 140 12.34 -1.63 0.52
CA ILE A 140 13.10 -2.74 1.10
C ILE A 140 14.20 -3.16 0.14
N TYR A 141 13.87 -3.21 -1.15
CA TYR A 141 14.81 -3.60 -2.19
C TYR A 141 15.10 -2.36 -3.04
N LYS A 142 16.26 -1.76 -2.82
CA LYS A 142 16.61 -0.52 -3.50
C LYS A 142 17.31 -0.74 -4.83
N ASN A 143 17.84 -1.93 -5.03
CA ASN A 143 18.58 -2.26 -6.24
C ASN A 143 18.09 -3.59 -6.79
N ILE A 144 17.09 -3.55 -7.61
CA ILE A 144 16.45 -4.72 -8.17
C ILE A 144 17.44 -5.54 -9.03
N SER A 145 18.35 -4.85 -9.69
CA SER A 145 19.32 -5.55 -10.55
C SER A 145 20.13 -6.56 -9.76
N CYS A 146 20.54 -6.20 -8.54
CA CYS A 146 21.30 -7.11 -7.71
C CYS A 146 20.47 -8.35 -7.33
N LEU A 147 19.20 -8.16 -7.09
CA LEU A 147 18.34 -9.27 -6.73
C LEU A 147 18.17 -10.25 -7.88
N LEU A 148 18.07 -9.74 -9.09
CA LEU A 148 17.90 -10.58 -10.26
C LEU A 148 19.13 -11.46 -10.53
N TYR A 149 20.30 -10.98 -10.18
CA TYR A 149 21.52 -11.73 -10.44
C TYR A 149 21.90 -12.65 -9.30
N THR A 150 21.41 -12.42 -8.12
CA THR A 150 21.74 -13.26 -6.98
C THR A 150 20.70 -14.33 -6.73
N SER A 151 19.66 -14.27 -7.46
CA SER A 151 18.66 -15.24 -7.24
C SER A 151 19.06 -16.54 -7.83
N PRO A 152 19.22 -17.14 -7.81
CA PRO A 152 19.28 -18.32 -8.25
C PRO A 152 20.31 -18.98 -7.64
N SER A 153 20.28 -18.51 -7.26
CA SER A 153 21.06 -18.80 -6.97
C SER A 153 21.18 -18.97 -5.98
N PRO A 154 21.01 -19.16 -5.54
CA PRO A 154 21.43 -19.03 -4.86
C PRO A 154 22.12 -19.19 -4.33
N ARG A 155 22.51 -19.01 -4.16
CA ARG A 155 23.40 -18.51 -3.94
C ARG A 155 23.40 -17.96 -3.41
N ASP A 156 23.10 -17.74 -3.28
CA ASP A 156 23.48 -16.83 -3.22
C ASP A 156 23.04 -16.44 -2.77
N LEU A 157 22.46 -16.55 -2.06
CA LEU A 157 22.49 -15.75 -1.85
C LEU A 157 22.78 -15.87 -1.31
N SER A 158 23.15 -16.14 -1.41
CA SER A 158 24.00 -15.79 -1.44
C SER A 158 24.54 -15.82 -1.49
N THR A 159 24.54 -15.95 -1.28
CA THR A 159 25.43 -15.53 -1.68
C THR A 159 25.92 -15.48 -1.86
N SER A 160 25.98 -15.68 -1.41
CA SER A 160 26.72 -15.25 -1.85
C SER A 160 26.98 -15.06 -1.98
N ARG A 161 27.03 -14.96 -1.64
CA ARG A 161 27.58 -14.41 -2.02
C ARG A 161 27.92 -13.94 -1.74
#